data_90fd8cd10095db248308453d22855f46
#
_entry.id   90fd8cd10095db248308453d22855f46
#
_cell.length_a   1.000
_cell.length_b   1.000
_cell.length_c   1.000
_cell.angle_alpha   90.00
_cell.angle_beta   90.00
_cell.angle_gamma   90.00
#
_symmetry.space_group_name_H-M   'P 1'
#
loop_
_entity.id
_entity.type
_entity.pdbx_description
1 polymer ?
#
loop_
_entity_poly.entity_id
_entity_poly.type
_entity_poly.pdbx_seq_one_letter_code
_entity_poly.pdbx_strand_id
1 'polypeptide(L)'
;MPQLYTEKSTFVEIKDYRGKLPCDLVSIKQVRDTRDNLALKELDSTFFNPNTKDKAFKTQNMIIFTTFKEGKVEIVYKAVPVDEEGYPMIMDNEKYKNALELYIKKDRFTKYFDNGKLHQSILQNTQQEYAWAAGQLESELKTPSMSQWENISQAHNKLIQKTGEFRKGFETLSTPEIYKTH
;
A
#
# COMPACT_ATOMS: atom_id res chain seq x y z
N MET A 1 7.83 -2.79 9.58
CA MET A 1 6.43 -2.31 9.67
C MET A 1 5.55 -3.47 10.04
N PRO A 2 4.75 -3.35 11.08
CA PRO A 2 3.69 -4.31 11.31
C PRO A 2 2.78 -4.32 10.08
N GLN A 3 2.49 -5.50 9.53
CA GLN A 3 1.69 -5.61 8.32
C GLN A 3 0.21 -5.51 8.72
N LEU A 4 -0.39 -4.34 8.46
CA LEU A 4 -1.84 -4.13 8.58
C LEU A 4 -2.65 -5.03 7.62
N TYR A 5 -2.00 -5.56 6.58
CA TYR A 5 -2.62 -6.34 5.53
C TYR A 5 -1.84 -7.61 5.26
N THR A 6 -2.54 -8.68 5.00
CA THR A 6 -1.98 -9.93 4.48
C THR A 6 -2.05 -9.96 2.96
N GLU A 7 -1.07 -10.62 2.35
CA GLU A 7 -1.14 -10.92 0.91
C GLU A 7 -1.87 -12.23 0.72
N LYS A 8 -2.88 -12.19 -0.13
CA LYS A 8 -3.64 -13.38 -0.54
C LYS A 8 -3.63 -13.48 -2.06
N SER A 9 -3.74 -14.70 -2.55
CA SER A 9 -4.03 -14.97 -3.96
C SER A 9 -5.35 -15.71 -4.08
N THR A 10 -6.12 -15.36 -5.08
CA THR A 10 -7.37 -16.05 -5.39
C THR A 10 -7.59 -16.11 -6.89
N PHE A 11 -8.38 -17.10 -7.30
CA PHE A 11 -8.77 -17.25 -8.68
C PHE A 11 -10.16 -16.69 -8.90
N VAL A 12 -10.31 -15.84 -9.90
CA VAL A 12 -11.59 -15.27 -10.30
C VAL A 12 -11.94 -15.75 -11.70
N GLU A 13 -13.13 -16.31 -11.86
CA GLU A 13 -13.67 -16.67 -13.16
C GLU A 13 -14.22 -15.42 -13.85
N ILE A 14 -13.80 -15.24 -15.08
CA ILE A 14 -14.31 -14.18 -15.95
C ILE A 14 -15.39 -14.77 -16.84
N LYS A 15 -16.57 -14.17 -16.78
CA LYS A 15 -17.70 -14.45 -17.65
C LYS A 15 -18.21 -13.15 -18.24
N ASP A 16 -18.31 -13.09 -19.53
CA ASP A 16 -18.81 -11.91 -20.25
C ASP A 16 -18.02 -10.63 -19.93
N TYR A 17 -16.67 -10.73 -19.97
CA TYR A 17 -15.72 -9.66 -19.65
C TYR A 17 -15.71 -9.21 -18.17
N ARG A 18 -16.38 -9.91 -17.27
CA ARG A 18 -16.55 -9.51 -15.87
C ARG A 18 -16.22 -10.63 -14.91
N GLY A 19 -15.64 -10.29 -13.78
CA GLY A 19 -15.44 -11.19 -12.64
C GLY A 19 -15.73 -10.47 -11.34
N LYS A 20 -16.24 -11.19 -10.33
CA LYS A 20 -16.48 -10.64 -9.00
C LYS A 20 -15.23 -10.75 -8.16
N LEU A 21 -14.80 -9.63 -7.57
CA LEU A 21 -13.67 -9.57 -6.66
C LEU A 21 -14.05 -10.08 -5.26
N PRO A 22 -13.08 -10.59 -4.47
CA PRO A 22 -13.32 -11.00 -3.09
C PRO A 22 -13.65 -9.80 -2.21
N CYS A 23 -14.51 -10.02 -1.20
CA CYS A 23 -15.00 -8.96 -0.32
C CYS A 23 -13.94 -8.39 0.63
N ASP A 24 -12.89 -9.16 0.92
CA ASP A 24 -11.77 -8.78 1.79
C ASP A 24 -10.66 -8.02 1.05
N LEU A 25 -10.86 -7.71 -0.23
CA LEU A 25 -9.90 -7.02 -1.07
C LEU A 25 -9.76 -5.54 -0.67
N VAL A 26 -8.53 -5.15 -0.36
CA VAL A 26 -8.16 -3.75 -0.08
C VAL A 26 -7.49 -3.10 -1.30
N SER A 27 -6.51 -3.76 -1.87
CA SER A 27 -5.83 -3.28 -3.08
C SER A 27 -5.24 -4.43 -3.88
N ILE A 28 -5.33 -4.35 -5.18
CA ILE A 28 -4.75 -5.32 -6.10
C ILE A 28 -3.25 -5.02 -6.24
N LYS A 29 -2.43 -6.05 -6.18
CA LYS A 29 -0.99 -5.97 -6.48
C LYS A 29 -0.70 -6.41 -7.90
N GLN A 30 -1.30 -7.50 -8.30
CA GLN A 30 -1.07 -8.10 -9.61
C GLN A 30 -2.27 -8.93 -10.04
N VAL A 31 -2.59 -8.88 -11.32
CA VAL A 31 -3.56 -9.77 -11.98
C VAL A 31 -2.84 -10.54 -13.08
N ARG A 32 -3.04 -11.85 -13.15
CA ARG A 32 -2.39 -12.72 -14.09
C ARG A 32 -3.42 -13.63 -14.79
N ASP A 33 -3.32 -13.75 -16.10
CA ASP A 33 -4.12 -14.75 -16.84
C ASP A 33 -3.53 -16.15 -16.60
N THR A 34 -4.34 -17.09 -16.16
CA THR A 34 -3.90 -18.46 -15.85
C THR A 34 -3.54 -19.26 -17.09
N ARG A 35 -3.98 -18.86 -18.30
CA ARG A 35 -3.70 -19.57 -19.54
C ARG A 35 -2.29 -19.34 -20.04
N ASP A 36 -1.86 -18.09 -20.03
CA ASP A 36 -0.57 -17.69 -20.59
C ASP A 36 0.43 -17.31 -19.51
N ASN A 37 0.00 -17.31 -18.24
CA ASN A 37 0.77 -16.87 -17.08
C ASN A 37 1.33 -15.42 -17.22
N LEU A 38 0.66 -14.61 -18.04
CA LEU A 38 1.06 -13.24 -18.28
C LEU A 38 0.36 -12.29 -17.32
N ALA A 39 1.12 -11.33 -16.80
CA ALA A 39 0.56 -10.25 -15.99
C ALA A 39 -0.27 -9.30 -16.88
N LEU A 40 -1.47 -9.01 -16.44
CA LEU A 40 -2.36 -8.06 -17.09
C LEU A 40 -1.99 -6.63 -16.68
N LYS A 41 -2.12 -5.71 -17.62
CA LYS A 41 -1.90 -4.29 -17.36
C LYS A 41 -3.18 -3.65 -16.84
N GLU A 42 -3.09 -2.87 -15.78
CA GLU A 42 -4.20 -2.05 -15.31
C GLU A 42 -4.44 -0.87 -16.26
N LEU A 43 -5.68 -0.65 -16.65
CA LEU A 43 -6.10 0.46 -17.47
C LEU A 43 -6.86 1.48 -16.62
N ASP A 44 -6.33 2.68 -16.54
CA ASP A 44 -6.95 3.81 -15.87
C ASP A 44 -7.88 4.63 -16.81
N SER A 45 -8.02 4.16 -18.03
CA SER A 45 -8.81 4.83 -19.07
C SER A 45 -10.31 4.66 -18.84
N THR A 46 -11.06 5.77 -19.05
CA THR A 46 -12.52 5.75 -19.08
C THR A 46 -13.06 4.91 -20.23
N PHE A 47 -12.29 4.79 -21.31
CA PHE A 47 -12.63 3.99 -22.48
C PHE A 47 -11.95 2.62 -22.41
N PHE A 48 -12.68 1.66 -21.86
CA PHE A 48 -12.29 0.27 -21.88
C PHE A 48 -12.76 -0.36 -23.19
N ASN A 49 -11.82 -0.67 -24.10
CA ASN A 49 -12.13 -1.36 -25.33
C ASN A 49 -11.85 -2.87 -25.17
N PRO A 50 -12.89 -3.73 -25.13
CA PRO A 50 -12.70 -5.17 -24.94
C PRO A 50 -12.04 -5.85 -26.14
N ASN A 51 -11.94 -5.19 -27.29
CA ASN A 51 -11.39 -5.76 -28.52
C ASN A 51 -9.90 -5.45 -28.75
N THR A 52 -9.20 -4.91 -27.76
CA THR A 52 -7.74 -4.69 -27.87
C THR A 52 -7.01 -6.02 -27.81
N LYS A 53 -5.95 -6.14 -28.61
CA LYS A 53 -5.06 -7.33 -28.58
C LYS A 53 -4.30 -7.45 -27.27
N ASP A 54 -4.12 -6.35 -26.54
CA ASP A 54 -3.41 -6.33 -25.28
C ASP A 54 -4.33 -6.79 -24.14
N LYS A 55 -3.87 -7.78 -23.40
CA LYS A 55 -4.58 -8.27 -22.23
C LYS A 55 -4.45 -7.27 -21.10
N ALA A 56 -5.56 -6.66 -20.75
CA ALA A 56 -5.63 -5.65 -19.72
C ALA A 56 -6.87 -5.84 -18.83
N PHE A 57 -6.86 -5.20 -17.67
CA PHE A 57 -7.99 -5.21 -16.75
C PHE A 57 -8.28 -3.82 -16.21
N LYS A 58 -9.50 -3.63 -15.74
CA LYS A 58 -9.95 -2.46 -14.99
C LYS A 58 -10.79 -2.94 -13.82
N THR A 59 -10.71 -2.23 -12.71
CA THR A 59 -11.53 -2.54 -11.53
C THR A 59 -12.51 -1.41 -11.27
N GLN A 60 -13.76 -1.75 -11.02
CA GLN A 60 -14.79 -0.81 -10.62
C GLN A 60 -15.87 -1.51 -9.80
N ASN A 61 -16.25 -0.93 -8.65
CA ASN A 61 -17.34 -1.43 -7.80
C ASN A 61 -17.23 -2.93 -7.44
N MET A 62 -16.05 -3.39 -7.02
CA MET A 62 -15.78 -4.79 -6.69
C MET A 62 -15.97 -5.77 -7.84
N ILE A 63 -15.90 -5.29 -9.07
CA ILE A 63 -15.92 -6.07 -10.30
C ILE A 63 -14.62 -5.79 -11.05
N ILE A 64 -13.99 -6.86 -11.53
CA ILE A 64 -12.90 -6.78 -12.48
C ILE A 64 -13.47 -6.92 -13.90
N PHE A 65 -13.07 -6.02 -14.77
CA PHE A 65 -13.35 -6.05 -16.19
C PHE A 65 -12.08 -6.44 -16.93
N THR A 66 -12.20 -7.32 -17.90
CA THR A 66 -11.06 -7.80 -18.70
C THR A 66 -11.29 -7.59 -20.18
N THR A 67 -10.22 -7.50 -20.97
CA THR A 67 -10.29 -7.40 -22.43
C THR A 67 -10.69 -8.71 -23.13
N PHE A 68 -10.76 -9.81 -22.41
CA PHE A 68 -11.19 -11.12 -22.93
C PHE A 68 -12.52 -11.54 -22.31
N LYS A 69 -13.32 -12.26 -23.10
CA LYS A 69 -14.71 -12.59 -22.77
C LYS A 69 -14.83 -13.62 -21.64
N GLU A 70 -13.99 -14.64 -21.68
CA GLU A 70 -14.05 -15.78 -20.78
C GLU A 70 -12.65 -16.22 -20.39
N GLY A 71 -12.49 -16.67 -19.15
CA GLY A 71 -11.23 -17.19 -18.66
C GLY A 71 -11.17 -17.22 -17.15
N LYS A 72 -9.98 -17.50 -16.64
CA LYS A 72 -9.68 -17.50 -15.22
C LYS A 72 -8.46 -16.63 -14.98
N VAL A 73 -8.55 -15.73 -14.04
CA VAL A 73 -7.45 -14.88 -13.64
C VAL A 73 -7.06 -15.15 -12.19
N GLU A 74 -5.78 -15.14 -11.93
CA GLU A 74 -5.22 -15.14 -10.58
C GLU A 74 -5.00 -13.71 -10.16
N ILE A 75 -5.53 -13.36 -9.00
CA ILE A 75 -5.39 -12.02 -8.42
C ILE A 75 -4.59 -12.13 -7.15
N VAL A 76 -3.45 -11.44 -7.11
CA VAL A 76 -2.67 -11.22 -5.89
C VAL A 76 -3.05 -9.87 -5.33
N TYR A 77 -3.49 -9.85 -4.09
CA TYR A 77 -4.04 -8.65 -3.48
C TYR A 77 -3.72 -8.54 -2.00
N LYS A 78 -3.83 -7.32 -1.48
CA LYS A 78 -3.80 -7.07 -0.05
C LYS A 78 -5.18 -7.25 0.52
N ALA A 79 -5.30 -8.06 1.56
CA ALA A 79 -6.53 -8.33 2.28
C ALA A 79 -6.43 -7.89 3.74
N VAL A 80 -7.56 -7.56 4.34
CA VAL A 80 -7.65 -7.44 5.79
C VAL A 80 -7.47 -8.83 6.40
N PRO A 81 -6.53 -9.00 7.36
CA PRO A 81 -6.39 -10.27 8.04
C PRO A 81 -7.68 -10.57 8.83
N VAL A 82 -8.21 -11.76 8.65
CA VAL A 82 -9.38 -12.25 9.37
C VAL A 82 -9.01 -13.54 10.08
N ASP A 83 -9.66 -13.81 11.21
CA ASP A 83 -9.55 -15.07 11.93
C ASP A 83 -10.36 -16.20 11.26
N GLU A 84 -10.38 -17.38 11.87
CA GLU A 84 -11.10 -18.55 11.35
C GLU A 84 -12.63 -18.34 11.35
N GLU A 85 -13.13 -17.44 12.20
CA GLU A 85 -14.56 -17.10 12.31
C GLU A 85 -14.95 -15.94 11.36
N GLY A 86 -13.98 -15.33 10.67
CA GLY A 86 -14.17 -14.22 9.73
C GLY A 86 -14.16 -12.84 10.36
N TYR A 87 -13.77 -12.71 11.63
CA TYR A 87 -13.61 -11.41 12.28
C TYR A 87 -12.27 -10.77 11.89
N PRO A 88 -12.25 -9.44 11.69
CA PRO A 88 -11.01 -8.74 11.38
C PRO A 88 -10.04 -8.80 12.56
N MET A 89 -8.82 -9.27 12.28
CA MET A 89 -7.74 -9.29 13.25
C MET A 89 -7.16 -7.89 13.44
N ILE A 90 -6.87 -7.55 14.68
CA ILE A 90 -6.18 -6.31 15.03
C ILE A 90 -4.71 -6.61 15.36
N MET A 91 -3.87 -5.60 15.14
CA MET A 91 -2.44 -5.74 15.46
C MET A 91 -2.22 -5.86 16.96
N ASP A 92 -1.36 -6.79 17.36
CA ASP A 92 -0.92 -6.92 18.75
C ASP A 92 0.16 -5.88 19.08
N ASN A 93 -0.28 -4.63 19.16
CA ASN A 93 0.53 -3.48 19.48
C ASN A 93 -0.22 -2.62 20.50
N GLU A 94 0.43 -2.28 21.61
CA GLU A 94 -0.19 -1.49 22.69
C GLU A 94 -0.68 -0.12 22.20
N LYS A 95 0.08 0.55 21.34
CA LYS A 95 -0.33 1.85 20.79
C LYS A 95 -1.56 1.73 19.91
N TYR A 96 -1.66 0.63 19.13
CA TYR A 96 -2.84 0.36 18.33
C TYR A 96 -4.07 0.11 19.20
N LYS A 97 -3.94 -0.73 20.25
CA LYS A 97 -5.02 -1.01 21.19
C LYS A 97 -5.49 0.26 21.89
N ASN A 98 -4.53 1.05 22.42
CA ASN A 98 -4.84 2.33 23.08
C ASN A 98 -5.55 3.33 22.14
N ALA A 99 -5.08 3.48 20.91
CA ALA A 99 -5.72 4.35 19.94
C ALA A 99 -7.15 3.89 19.61
N LEU A 100 -7.37 2.57 19.51
CA LEU A 100 -8.69 1.98 19.26
C LEU A 100 -9.65 2.19 20.45
N GLU A 101 -9.18 1.97 21.67
CA GLU A 101 -9.96 2.21 22.89
C GLU A 101 -10.38 3.68 23.02
N LEU A 102 -9.45 4.61 22.77
CA LEU A 102 -9.72 6.03 22.80
C LEU A 102 -10.67 6.46 21.67
N TYR A 103 -10.60 5.82 20.51
CA TYR A 103 -11.56 6.04 19.43
C TYR A 103 -12.97 5.66 19.85
N ILE A 104 -13.16 4.46 20.44
CA ILE A 104 -14.45 3.98 20.93
C ILE A 104 -14.96 4.88 22.05
N LYS A 105 -14.09 5.29 22.99
CA LYS A 105 -14.42 6.20 24.09
C LYS A 105 -14.87 7.54 23.54
N LYS A 106 -14.16 8.11 22.58
CA LYS A 106 -14.51 9.37 21.91
C LYS A 106 -15.89 9.28 21.25
N ASP A 107 -16.18 8.22 20.49
CA ASP A 107 -17.48 8.04 19.82
C ASP A 107 -18.64 7.96 20.83
N ARG A 108 -18.45 7.21 21.92
CA ARG A 108 -19.44 7.12 23.00
C ARG A 108 -19.63 8.46 23.70
N PHE A 109 -18.56 9.19 24.00
CA PHE A 109 -18.65 10.48 24.67
C PHE A 109 -19.29 11.54 23.79
N THR A 110 -19.06 11.51 22.48
CA THR A 110 -19.78 12.37 21.55
C THR A 110 -21.29 12.13 21.63
N LYS A 111 -21.74 10.88 21.63
CA LYS A 111 -23.17 10.54 21.79
C LYS A 111 -23.75 10.98 23.13
N TYR A 112 -22.98 10.90 24.22
CA TYR A 112 -23.43 11.39 25.54
C TYR A 112 -23.50 12.91 25.60
N PHE A 113 -22.57 13.59 24.95
CA PHE A 113 -22.55 15.06 24.83
C PHE A 113 -23.77 15.54 24.04
N ASP A 114 -24.07 14.92 22.89
CA ASP A 114 -25.25 15.24 22.08
C ASP A 114 -26.57 15.05 22.85
N ASN A 115 -26.60 14.12 23.78
CA ASN A 115 -27.73 13.89 24.67
C ASN A 115 -27.73 14.78 25.95
N GLY A 116 -26.81 15.74 26.04
CA GLY A 116 -26.69 16.64 27.20
C GLY A 116 -26.23 15.98 28.51
N LYS A 117 -25.66 14.76 28.44
CA LYS A 117 -25.22 13.99 29.61
C LYS A 117 -23.73 14.13 29.94
N LEU A 118 -22.96 14.83 29.12
CA LEU A 118 -21.51 14.96 29.28
C LEU A 118 -21.10 16.43 29.20
N HIS A 119 -20.17 16.83 30.06
CA HIS A 119 -19.59 18.16 29.99
C HIS A 119 -18.59 18.31 28.86
N GLN A 120 -18.58 19.47 28.19
CA GLN A 120 -17.74 19.75 27.02
C GLN A 120 -16.24 19.53 27.28
N SER A 121 -15.75 19.89 28.47
CA SER A 121 -14.32 19.73 28.81
C SER A 121 -13.87 18.27 28.78
N ILE A 122 -14.74 17.33 29.19
CA ILE A 122 -14.41 15.90 29.17
C ILE A 122 -14.31 15.38 27.73
N LEU A 123 -15.24 15.82 26.88
CA LEU A 123 -15.20 15.49 25.46
C LEU A 123 -13.93 16.02 24.79
N GLN A 124 -13.60 17.29 25.02
CA GLN A 124 -12.39 17.92 24.48
C GLN A 124 -11.11 17.20 24.92
N ASN A 125 -11.01 16.85 26.20
CA ASN A 125 -9.87 16.10 26.72
C ASN A 125 -9.73 14.73 26.01
N THR A 126 -10.85 14.01 25.88
CA THR A 126 -10.83 12.70 25.19
C THR A 126 -10.47 12.82 23.71
N GLN A 127 -10.90 13.90 23.04
CA GLN A 127 -10.52 14.16 21.64
C GLN A 127 -9.02 14.45 21.51
N GLN A 128 -8.42 15.19 22.46
CA GLN A 128 -6.99 15.46 22.50
C GLN A 128 -6.18 14.18 22.76
N GLU A 129 -6.60 13.37 23.74
CA GLU A 129 -5.99 12.06 24.05
C GLU A 129 -6.01 11.15 22.83
N TYR A 130 -7.14 11.08 22.13
CA TYR A 130 -7.26 10.30 20.90
C TYR A 130 -6.34 10.83 19.78
N ALA A 131 -6.33 12.15 19.56
CA ALA A 131 -5.48 12.77 18.54
C ALA A 131 -4.00 12.47 18.79
N TRP A 132 -3.57 12.53 20.05
CA TRP A 132 -2.22 12.18 20.47
C TRP A 132 -1.90 10.70 20.21
N ALA A 133 -2.75 9.79 20.66
CA ALA A 133 -2.56 8.35 20.47
C ALA A 133 -2.58 7.95 18.98
N ALA A 134 -3.46 8.56 18.20
CA ALA A 134 -3.52 8.34 16.75
C ALA A 134 -2.24 8.84 16.05
N GLY A 135 -1.73 10.01 16.44
CA GLY A 135 -0.47 10.54 15.91
C GLY A 135 0.74 9.67 16.25
N GLN A 136 0.80 9.14 17.47
CA GLN A 136 1.86 8.20 17.87
C GLN A 136 1.80 6.91 17.04
N LEU A 137 0.62 6.35 16.87
CA LEU A 137 0.41 5.14 16.05
C LEU A 137 0.79 5.39 14.59
N GLU A 138 0.33 6.48 14.02
CA GLU A 138 0.63 6.85 12.64
C GLU A 138 2.15 7.03 12.41
N SER A 139 2.83 7.69 13.34
CA SER A 139 4.28 7.86 13.30
C SER A 139 5.00 6.51 13.31
N GLU A 140 4.58 5.57 14.17
CA GLU A 140 5.17 4.23 14.23
C GLU A 140 4.90 3.42 12.95
N LEU A 141 3.66 3.49 12.43
CA LEU A 141 3.29 2.80 11.19
C LEU A 141 4.03 3.34 9.96
N LYS A 142 4.36 4.62 9.94
CA LYS A 142 5.09 5.26 8.85
C LYS A 142 6.60 5.13 8.96
N THR A 143 7.12 4.78 10.14
CA THR A 143 8.57 4.61 10.33
C THR A 143 9.06 3.40 9.54
N PRO A 144 9.93 3.58 8.54
CA PRO A 144 10.44 2.48 7.73
C PRO A 144 11.29 1.54 8.58
N SER A 145 11.26 0.25 8.26
CA SER A 145 12.21 -0.72 8.82
C SER A 145 13.63 -0.44 8.30
N MET A 146 14.65 -0.99 8.97
CA MET A 146 16.04 -0.81 8.57
C MET A 146 16.28 -1.23 7.11
N SER A 147 15.70 -2.36 6.70
CA SER A 147 15.79 -2.82 5.29
C SER A 147 15.10 -1.88 4.30
N GLN A 148 14.01 -1.25 4.71
CA GLN A 148 13.35 -0.24 3.87
C GLN A 148 14.17 1.05 3.78
N TRP A 149 14.81 1.46 4.88
CA TRP A 149 15.76 2.57 4.87
C TRP A 149 16.94 2.31 3.94
N GLU A 150 17.51 1.11 3.97
CA GLU A 150 18.57 0.70 3.06
C GLU A 150 18.12 0.77 1.60
N ASN A 151 16.92 0.26 1.29
CA ASN A 151 16.35 0.30 -0.06
C ASN A 151 16.11 1.74 -0.53
N ILE A 152 15.58 2.62 0.34
CA ILE A 152 15.38 4.04 0.06
C ILE A 152 16.73 4.72 -0.20
N SER A 153 17.72 4.45 0.65
CA SER A 153 19.08 4.99 0.51
C SER A 153 19.73 4.53 -0.80
N GLN A 154 19.60 3.23 -1.14
CA GLN A 154 20.11 2.70 -2.40
C GLN A 154 19.39 3.30 -3.63
N ALA A 155 18.07 3.52 -3.54
CA ALA A 155 17.32 4.18 -4.60
C ALA A 155 17.77 5.63 -4.78
N HIS A 156 17.96 6.37 -3.69
CA HIS A 156 18.51 7.72 -3.71
C HIS A 156 19.93 7.76 -4.31
N ASN A 157 20.79 6.83 -3.91
CA ASN A 157 22.14 6.74 -4.42
C ASN A 157 22.21 6.38 -5.93
N LYS A 158 21.16 5.75 -6.48
CA LYS A 158 21.03 5.52 -7.92
C LYS A 158 20.65 6.79 -8.69
N LEU A 159 19.93 7.70 -8.06
CA LEU A 159 19.50 8.98 -8.65
C LEU A 159 20.61 10.06 -8.57
N ILE A 160 21.48 9.96 -7.55
CA ILE A 160 22.63 10.84 -7.41
C ILE A 160 23.75 10.22 -8.24
N GLN A 161 24.30 10.96 -9.19
CA GLN A 161 25.52 10.54 -9.91
C GLN A 161 26.57 10.15 -8.88
N LYS A 162 27.02 8.91 -8.97
CA LYS A 162 28.07 8.44 -8.04
C LYS A 162 29.25 9.37 -8.17
N THR A 163 29.63 10.02 -7.08
CA THR A 163 30.85 10.85 -7.00
C THR A 163 32.09 10.15 -7.56
N GLY A 164 32.06 8.81 -7.67
CA GLY A 164 33.09 8.03 -8.34
C GLY A 164 33.17 8.19 -9.85
N GLU A 165 32.08 8.58 -10.53
CA GLU A 165 32.13 8.90 -11.97
C GLU A 165 32.74 10.28 -12.19
N PHE A 166 32.47 11.22 -11.29
CA PHE A 166 33.23 12.49 -11.28
C PHE A 166 34.70 12.31 -10.93
N ARG A 167 35.01 11.42 -9.98
CA ARG A 167 36.42 11.08 -9.68
C ARG A 167 37.14 10.45 -10.85
N LYS A 168 36.47 9.57 -11.59
CA LYS A 168 37.06 9.00 -12.81
C LYS A 168 37.33 10.07 -13.87
N GLY A 169 36.46 11.05 -13.99
CA GLY A 169 36.69 12.22 -14.84
C GLY A 169 37.86 13.07 -14.34
N PHE A 170 37.97 13.29 -13.04
CA PHE A 170 39.07 14.02 -12.43
C PHE A 170 40.40 13.21 -12.40
N GLU A 171 40.32 11.91 -12.20
CA GLU A 171 41.49 11.04 -12.30
C GLU A 171 42.09 11.01 -13.71
N THR A 172 41.25 11.07 -14.75
CA THR A 172 41.71 11.21 -16.14
C THR A 172 42.22 12.60 -16.46
N LEU A 173 41.68 13.64 -15.82
CA LEU A 173 42.17 15.02 -15.94
C LEU A 173 43.43 15.29 -15.10
N SER A 174 43.60 14.53 -14.01
CA SER A 174 44.77 14.62 -13.13
C SER A 174 45.85 13.59 -13.38
N THR A 175 45.81 12.92 -14.53
CA THR A 175 46.99 12.17 -14.96
C THR A 175 48.13 13.19 -15.04
N PRO A 176 49.14 13.12 -14.15
CA PRO A 176 50.18 14.13 -14.15
C PRO A 176 50.83 14.12 -15.54
N GLU A 177 50.77 15.26 -16.18
CA GLU A 177 51.58 15.44 -17.37
C GLU A 177 53.00 15.08 -16.98
N ILE A 178 53.54 14.02 -17.52
CA ILE A 178 54.91 13.66 -17.33
C ILE A 178 55.69 14.71 -18.12
N TYR A 179 56.08 15.76 -17.41
CA TYR A 179 57.03 16.69 -17.97
C TYR A 179 58.31 15.90 -18.30
N LYS A 180 58.52 15.64 -19.56
CA LYS A 180 59.83 15.17 -20.03
C LYS A 180 60.79 16.32 -19.82
N THR A 181 61.51 16.28 -18.71
CA THR A 181 62.73 17.09 -18.57
C THR A 181 63.68 16.64 -19.59
N HIS A 182 63.94 17.50 -20.57
CA HIS A 182 65.10 17.39 -21.54
C HIS A 182 66.36 17.73 -20.81
#